data_7a9db97da7d1f6dcad78d0281cf01a64
#
_entry.id   7a9db97da7d1f6dcad78d0281cf01a64
#
_cell.length_a   1.000
_cell.length_b   1.000
_cell.length_c   1.000
_cell.angle_alpha   90.00
_cell.angle_beta   90.00
_cell.angle_gamma   90.00
#
_symmetry.space_group_name_H-M   'P 1'
#
loop_
_entity.id
_entity.type
_entity.pdbx_description
1 polymer ?
#
loop_
_entity_poly.entity_id
_entity_poly.type
_entity_poly.pdbx_seq_one_letter_code
_entity_poly.pdbx_strand_id
1 'polypeptide(L)'
;MADFDSNFARRLDLRNLNRERFDAIDRGDLVIAGMLRPCRMKILIVVDGFDGQFVNITFGRLYFSLSALCDHLENSPDWWIKFDLTKVHRQTDPLGAADQNGFRFTDPAFDINQYHQVWFFGARNNINDTQRLSDAELAIVARWMDEKQGGVFAVGDHADLGASLCGRIPRVATMRKWTGPTVPQPQGLNRHDTLRKGHDNTYTFNDESDDLPMSTRVKRYPLWSVNVFHRRWAPHPVLCGRDGVIDILPDHPHEGEVIEPSNPTATFGFGTYLNKPEYPEVSGHREVPEIIAWARVQGDHTEGRNGASGSDRNKGPASAKEFGAIGAYDGHRGNVGRVIVDSTWHHWMDVNLIGRPRTGDLVDPVPDTDPKAFGFEYTPAGQVAHARIKDYFLNVAKWLGAPAKQNCMFMRATWGFVIRYPLAELVSPKLPIWELGGFARDAIGRRSSRCTLYSWILPHFPEWREFLPIDPRKIPEPPFELTSPNWEVFETYVVGGITKQMLELAYTHGEKGSTVESKQVAKAMADGIQLGARSFDKDLARSRDASQRLTEVVARGARAKVAPEAFLDR
;
A
#
# COMPACT_ATOMS: atom_id res chain seq x y z
N MET A 1 37.97 1.70 15.21
CA MET A 1 37.09 2.52 14.35
C MET A 1 37.43 2.41 12.87
N ALA A 2 38.71 2.33 12.48
CA ALA A 2 39.12 2.21 11.06
C ALA A 2 38.64 0.95 10.35
N ASP A 3 38.50 -0.19 11.05
CA ASP A 3 38.03 -1.46 10.44
C ASP A 3 36.53 -1.51 10.14
N PHE A 4 35.73 -0.65 10.77
CA PHE A 4 34.29 -0.62 10.56
C PHE A 4 33.94 0.07 9.23
N ASP A 5 34.68 1.13 8.88
CA ASP A 5 34.44 1.89 7.64
C ASP A 5 34.90 1.15 6.39
N SER A 6 36.00 0.39 6.47
CA SER A 6 36.48 -0.42 5.33
C SER A 6 35.54 -1.59 5.01
N ASN A 7 34.98 -2.22 6.03
CA ASN A 7 33.97 -3.27 5.88
C ASN A 7 32.63 -2.73 5.33
N PHE A 8 32.27 -1.50 5.69
CA PHE A 8 31.06 -0.86 5.18
C PHE A 8 31.21 -0.46 3.70
N ALA A 9 32.32 0.13 3.30
CA ALA A 9 32.64 0.43 1.91
C ALA A 9 32.68 -0.82 1.03
N ARG A 10 33.35 -1.90 1.52
CA ARG A 10 33.39 -3.20 0.84
C ARG A 10 32.02 -3.84 0.68
N ARG A 11 31.09 -3.62 1.64
CA ARG A 11 29.69 -4.06 1.56
C ARG A 11 28.89 -3.26 0.54
N LEU A 12 29.20 -1.97 0.34
CA LEU A 12 28.58 -1.13 -0.68
C LEU A 12 29.02 -1.55 -2.09
N ASP A 13 30.30 -1.85 -2.29
CA ASP A 13 30.80 -2.34 -3.59
C ASP A 13 30.23 -3.70 -3.95
N LEU A 14 30.06 -4.60 -2.99
CA LEU A 14 29.39 -5.87 -3.18
C LEU A 14 27.90 -5.69 -3.51
N ARG A 15 27.25 -4.62 -3.02
CA ARG A 15 25.86 -4.29 -3.38
C ARG A 15 25.74 -3.86 -4.84
N ASN A 16 26.66 -3.07 -5.35
CA ASN A 16 26.64 -2.61 -6.74
C ASN A 16 26.94 -3.77 -7.70
N LEU A 17 27.95 -4.57 -7.42
CA LEU A 17 28.24 -5.79 -8.18
C LEU A 17 27.08 -6.81 -8.17
N ASN A 18 26.38 -6.91 -7.05
CA ASN A 18 25.20 -7.75 -6.98
C ASN A 18 24.03 -7.17 -7.77
N ARG A 19 23.84 -5.85 -7.78
CA ARG A 19 22.77 -5.20 -8.55
C ARG A 19 22.90 -5.48 -10.05
N GLU A 20 24.07 -5.31 -10.64
CA GLU A 20 24.34 -5.63 -12.05
C GLU A 20 24.12 -7.10 -12.37
N ARG A 21 24.52 -8.02 -11.47
CA ARG A 21 24.24 -9.45 -11.61
C ARG A 21 22.75 -9.76 -11.53
N PHE A 22 22.00 -9.05 -10.70
CA PHE A 22 20.56 -9.24 -10.54
C PHE A 22 19.79 -8.69 -11.73
N ASP A 23 20.19 -7.54 -12.25
CA ASP A 23 19.63 -7.01 -13.49
C ASP A 23 19.88 -7.96 -14.67
N ALA A 24 21.03 -8.64 -14.70
CA ALA A 24 21.34 -9.67 -15.69
C ALA A 24 20.48 -10.95 -15.49
N ILE A 25 20.17 -11.32 -14.25
CA ILE A 25 19.29 -12.47 -13.95
C ILE A 25 17.85 -12.15 -14.33
N ASP A 26 17.39 -10.96 -14.01
CA ASP A 26 16.03 -10.52 -14.32
C ASP A 26 15.82 -10.35 -15.83
N ARG A 27 16.87 -10.03 -16.59
CA ARG A 27 16.88 -10.08 -18.06
C ARG A 27 17.01 -11.50 -18.64
N GLY A 28 17.24 -12.52 -17.81
CA GLY A 28 17.46 -13.89 -18.27
C GLY A 28 18.89 -14.19 -18.76
N ASP A 29 19.83 -13.25 -18.61
CA ASP A 29 21.21 -13.37 -19.04
C ASP A 29 22.03 -14.32 -18.14
N LEU A 30 21.59 -14.47 -16.89
CA LEU A 30 22.22 -15.36 -15.89
C LEU A 30 21.18 -16.23 -15.21
N VAL A 31 21.29 -17.53 -15.38
CA VAL A 31 20.49 -18.52 -14.64
C VAL A 31 21.28 -18.94 -13.40
N ILE A 32 20.92 -18.43 -12.23
CA ILE A 32 21.43 -18.96 -10.96
C ILE A 32 20.57 -20.15 -10.57
N ALA A 33 21.19 -21.31 -10.45
CA ALA A 33 20.54 -22.52 -9.94
C ALA A 33 19.89 -22.22 -8.58
N GLY A 34 18.61 -22.55 -8.42
CA GLY A 34 17.85 -22.34 -7.18
C GLY A 34 17.08 -21.02 -7.06
N MET A 35 17.18 -20.11 -8.02
CA MET A 35 16.34 -18.91 -8.00
C MET A 35 14.90 -19.21 -8.39
N LEU A 36 13.99 -18.75 -7.55
CA LEU A 36 12.57 -18.81 -7.86
C LEU A 36 12.18 -17.62 -8.77
N ARG A 37 11.32 -17.89 -9.75
CA ARG A 37 10.75 -16.82 -10.58
C ARG A 37 9.95 -15.86 -9.70
N PRO A 38 9.90 -14.56 -10.01
CA PRO A 38 9.12 -13.59 -9.26
C PRO A 38 7.63 -13.99 -9.19
N CYS A 39 6.97 -13.56 -8.13
CA CYS A 39 5.52 -13.69 -8.02
C CYS A 39 4.87 -12.78 -9.07
N ARG A 40 4.07 -13.30 -9.98
CA ARG A 40 3.38 -12.50 -11.01
C ARG A 40 2.02 -12.05 -10.51
N MET A 41 1.76 -10.76 -10.62
CA MET A 41 0.51 -10.10 -10.28
C MET A 41 -0.10 -9.52 -11.56
N LYS A 42 -1.23 -10.07 -12.01
CA LYS A 42 -1.95 -9.56 -13.18
C LYS A 42 -2.96 -8.51 -12.72
N ILE A 43 -2.86 -7.31 -13.25
CA ILE A 43 -3.72 -6.16 -12.94
C ILE A 43 -4.45 -5.74 -14.21
N LEU A 44 -5.77 -5.66 -14.15
CA LEU A 44 -6.59 -5.06 -15.18
C LEU A 44 -6.83 -3.58 -14.81
N ILE A 45 -6.42 -2.65 -15.64
CA ILE A 45 -6.67 -1.22 -15.46
C ILE A 45 -7.81 -0.82 -16.41
N VAL A 46 -8.92 -0.37 -15.85
CA VAL A 46 -10.14 -0.01 -16.57
C VAL A 46 -10.35 1.49 -16.46
N VAL A 47 -10.47 2.16 -17.61
CA VAL A 47 -10.73 3.60 -17.70
C VAL A 47 -12.00 3.86 -18.54
N ASP A 48 -12.71 4.96 -18.28
CA ASP A 48 -13.95 5.30 -18.97
C ASP A 48 -14.00 6.72 -19.56
N GLY A 49 -12.91 7.48 -19.43
CA GLY A 49 -13.00 8.91 -19.57
C GLY A 49 -12.27 9.51 -20.74
N PHE A 50 -11.05 9.85 -20.52
CA PHE A 50 -10.28 10.74 -21.38
C PHE A 50 -9.56 9.98 -22.49
N ASP A 51 -9.33 10.66 -23.62
CA ASP A 51 -8.55 10.10 -24.71
C ASP A 51 -7.09 9.97 -24.29
N GLY A 52 -6.44 8.87 -24.67
CA GLY A 52 -5.01 8.65 -24.48
C GLY A 52 -4.55 8.45 -23.05
N GLN A 53 -5.39 7.90 -22.19
CA GLN A 53 -5.06 7.65 -20.77
C GLN A 53 -3.86 6.73 -20.54
N PHE A 54 -3.36 6.07 -21.58
CA PHE A 54 -2.16 5.22 -21.49
C PHE A 54 -1.00 5.68 -22.38
N VAL A 55 -1.15 6.83 -23.05
CA VAL A 55 -0.10 7.42 -23.89
C VAL A 55 0.90 8.15 -23.02
N ASN A 56 2.19 7.98 -23.32
CA ASN A 56 3.21 8.76 -22.66
C ASN A 56 3.01 10.26 -22.92
N ILE A 57 2.87 11.03 -21.85
CA ILE A 57 2.56 12.46 -21.87
C ILE A 57 3.59 13.29 -22.64
N THR A 58 4.86 12.82 -22.74
CA THR A 58 5.93 13.53 -23.45
C THR A 58 5.68 13.63 -24.95
N PHE A 59 4.82 12.79 -25.51
CA PHE A 59 4.52 12.73 -26.94
C PHE A 59 3.09 13.16 -27.30
N GLY A 60 2.25 13.51 -26.30
CA GLY A 60 0.84 13.75 -26.54
C GLY A 60 0.26 14.96 -25.81
N ARG A 61 -0.94 15.38 -26.25
CA ARG A 61 -1.72 16.52 -25.74
C ARG A 61 -2.44 16.23 -24.41
N LEU A 62 -2.09 15.16 -23.68
CA LEU A 62 -3.01 14.54 -22.76
C LEU A 62 -2.55 14.67 -21.31
N TYR A 63 -3.34 15.45 -20.58
CA TYR A 63 -3.12 15.73 -19.17
C TYR A 63 -3.42 14.53 -18.26
N PHE A 64 -4.30 13.63 -18.68
CA PHE A 64 -4.86 12.58 -17.82
C PHE A 64 -4.29 11.19 -18.09
N SER A 65 -3.04 11.11 -18.53
CA SER A 65 -2.38 9.83 -18.76
C SER A 65 -1.97 9.15 -17.44
N LEU A 66 -1.95 7.83 -17.47
CA LEU A 66 -1.48 6.94 -16.40
C LEU A 66 -0.14 6.27 -16.76
N SER A 67 0.60 6.83 -17.73
CA SER A 67 1.80 6.17 -18.25
C SER A 67 2.89 6.04 -17.20
N ALA A 68 3.10 7.07 -16.37
CA ALA A 68 4.08 7.03 -15.29
C ALA A 68 3.74 5.99 -14.22
N LEU A 69 2.45 5.84 -13.88
CA LEU A 69 1.98 4.77 -13.01
C LEU A 69 2.26 3.38 -13.61
N CYS A 70 1.87 3.18 -14.87
CA CYS A 70 2.04 1.91 -15.57
C CYS A 70 3.52 1.52 -15.64
N ASP A 71 4.37 2.45 -16.09
CA ASP A 71 5.83 2.24 -16.16
C ASP A 71 6.42 1.89 -14.80
N HIS A 72 5.97 2.56 -13.74
CA HIS A 72 6.47 2.29 -12.40
C HIS A 72 6.08 0.91 -11.89
N LEU A 73 4.87 0.43 -12.18
CA LEU A 73 4.43 -0.92 -11.82
C LEU A 73 5.15 -1.99 -12.65
N GLU A 74 5.23 -1.82 -13.97
CA GLU A 74 5.88 -2.76 -14.89
C GLU A 74 7.38 -2.89 -14.62
N ASN A 75 8.04 -1.78 -14.23
CA ASN A 75 9.45 -1.71 -13.87
C ASN A 75 9.69 -1.68 -12.36
N SER A 76 8.83 -2.34 -11.59
CA SER A 76 8.96 -2.40 -10.14
C SER A 76 10.38 -2.79 -9.70
N PRO A 77 10.99 -2.04 -8.76
CA PRO A 77 12.32 -2.37 -8.22
C PRO A 77 12.33 -3.62 -7.35
N ASP A 78 11.17 -4.19 -7.08
CA ASP A 78 11.01 -5.37 -6.23
C ASP A 78 11.19 -6.65 -7.04
N TRP A 79 12.40 -7.18 -7.08
CA TRP A 79 12.79 -8.39 -7.83
C TRP A 79 11.95 -9.64 -7.51
N TRP A 80 11.24 -9.68 -6.41
CA TRP A 80 10.44 -10.83 -5.96
C TRP A 80 8.98 -10.78 -6.45
N ILE A 81 8.57 -9.68 -7.08
CA ILE A 81 7.26 -9.52 -7.71
C ILE A 81 7.39 -8.87 -9.08
N LYS A 82 6.54 -9.29 -10.00
CA LYS A 82 6.36 -8.66 -11.31
C LYS A 82 4.88 -8.38 -11.53
N PHE A 83 4.57 -7.17 -11.95
CA PHE A 83 3.22 -6.78 -12.33
C PHE A 83 3.06 -6.92 -13.84
N ASP A 84 1.99 -7.63 -14.26
CA ASP A 84 1.58 -7.76 -15.64
C ASP A 84 0.30 -6.93 -15.80
N LEU A 85 0.37 -5.83 -16.53
CA LEU A 85 -0.74 -4.92 -16.72
C LEU A 85 -1.51 -5.28 -17.99
N THR A 86 -2.84 -5.14 -17.93
CA THR A 86 -3.72 -5.10 -19.10
C THR A 86 -4.51 -3.80 -19.01
N LYS A 87 -4.42 -2.98 -20.03
CA LYS A 87 -4.93 -1.61 -20.10
C LYS A 87 -6.16 -1.60 -20.99
N VAL A 88 -7.34 -1.30 -20.45
CA VAL A 88 -8.58 -1.34 -21.21
C VAL A 88 -9.37 -0.05 -21.08
N HIS A 89 -9.94 0.40 -22.19
CA HIS A 89 -10.78 1.58 -22.27
C HIS A 89 -12.22 1.19 -22.59
N ARG A 90 -13.19 1.74 -21.84
CA ARG A 90 -14.62 1.43 -22.09
C ARG A 90 -15.16 2.04 -23.37
N GLN A 91 -14.51 3.04 -23.90
CA GLN A 91 -14.78 3.63 -25.21
C GLN A 91 -13.69 3.28 -26.22
N THR A 92 -13.73 3.89 -27.37
CA THR A 92 -12.61 3.89 -28.31
C THR A 92 -11.63 4.99 -27.91
N ASP A 93 -10.43 4.60 -27.56
CA ASP A 93 -9.32 5.54 -27.40
C ASP A 93 -8.75 5.83 -28.79
N PRO A 94 -8.93 7.05 -29.33
CA PRO A 94 -8.46 7.38 -30.66
C PRO A 94 -6.94 7.36 -30.78
N LEU A 95 -6.22 7.39 -29.66
CA LEU A 95 -4.76 7.35 -29.63
C LEU A 95 -4.19 5.93 -29.55
N GLY A 96 -5.05 4.93 -29.38
CA GLY A 96 -4.70 3.53 -29.57
C GLY A 96 -3.71 2.93 -28.56
N ALA A 97 -3.56 3.54 -27.38
CA ALA A 97 -2.63 3.06 -26.34
C ALA A 97 -3.23 2.04 -25.36
N ALA A 98 -4.54 1.80 -25.41
CA ALA A 98 -5.18 0.72 -24.68
C ALA A 98 -4.99 -0.63 -25.40
N ASP A 99 -4.80 -1.70 -24.63
CA ASP A 99 -4.72 -3.06 -25.16
C ASP A 99 -6.08 -3.50 -25.76
N GLN A 100 -7.19 -2.98 -25.20
CA GLN A 100 -8.53 -3.20 -25.72
C GLN A 100 -9.39 -1.94 -25.56
N ASN A 101 -10.08 -1.57 -26.65
CA ASN A 101 -11.09 -0.52 -26.69
C ASN A 101 -12.50 -1.10 -26.67
N GLY A 102 -13.47 -0.31 -26.20
CA GLY A 102 -14.86 -0.73 -26.11
C GLY A 102 -15.08 -1.87 -25.08
N PHE A 103 -14.17 -2.01 -24.13
CA PHE A 103 -14.15 -3.10 -23.16
C PHE A 103 -15.43 -3.25 -22.37
N ARG A 104 -15.89 -4.50 -22.21
CA ARG A 104 -16.99 -4.89 -21.33
C ARG A 104 -16.62 -6.18 -20.59
N PHE A 105 -16.95 -6.25 -19.29
CA PHE A 105 -16.76 -7.48 -18.49
C PHE A 105 -17.63 -8.64 -18.99
N THR A 106 -18.66 -8.36 -19.75
CA THR A 106 -19.56 -9.35 -20.36
C THR A 106 -19.11 -9.86 -21.73
N ASP A 107 -17.96 -9.39 -22.22
CA ASP A 107 -17.39 -9.91 -23.47
C ASP A 107 -17.15 -11.43 -23.31
N PRO A 108 -17.69 -12.29 -24.22
CA PRO A 108 -17.50 -13.73 -24.15
C PRO A 108 -16.04 -14.19 -24.21
N ALA A 109 -15.15 -13.38 -24.78
CA ALA A 109 -13.72 -13.65 -24.84
C ALA A 109 -12.96 -13.25 -23.57
N PHE A 110 -13.62 -12.53 -22.66
CA PHE A 110 -13.01 -12.02 -21.44
C PHE A 110 -13.27 -12.95 -20.24
N ASP A 111 -12.23 -13.26 -19.49
CA ASP A 111 -12.31 -13.98 -18.22
C ASP A 111 -11.62 -13.20 -17.09
N ILE A 112 -12.44 -12.62 -16.20
CA ILE A 112 -11.95 -11.87 -15.03
C ILE A 112 -11.09 -12.73 -14.09
N ASN A 113 -11.27 -14.06 -14.08
CA ASN A 113 -10.52 -14.96 -13.22
C ASN A 113 -9.03 -15.06 -13.60
N GLN A 114 -8.63 -14.54 -14.75
CA GLN A 114 -7.22 -14.42 -15.12
C GLN A 114 -6.49 -13.30 -14.38
N TYR A 115 -7.22 -12.38 -13.76
CA TYR A 115 -6.68 -11.23 -13.04
C TYR A 115 -6.73 -11.43 -11.53
N HIS A 116 -5.77 -10.80 -10.84
CA HIS A 116 -5.71 -10.78 -9.39
C HIS A 116 -6.28 -9.49 -8.80
N GLN A 117 -6.28 -8.44 -9.61
CA GLN A 117 -6.77 -7.11 -9.25
C GLN A 117 -7.42 -6.44 -10.45
N VAL A 118 -8.40 -5.58 -10.16
CA VAL A 118 -8.98 -4.64 -11.12
C VAL A 118 -8.88 -3.24 -10.55
N TRP A 119 -8.30 -2.34 -11.33
CA TRP A 119 -8.13 -0.93 -10.98
C TRP A 119 -9.03 -0.08 -11.87
N PHE A 120 -9.94 0.65 -11.24
CA PHE A 120 -10.93 1.48 -11.90
C PHE A 120 -10.57 2.95 -11.79
N PHE A 121 -10.31 3.60 -12.90
CA PHE A 121 -10.11 5.05 -12.99
C PHE A 121 -11.34 5.66 -13.66
N GLY A 122 -12.31 6.06 -12.85
CA GLY A 122 -13.57 6.62 -13.32
C GLY A 122 -13.47 8.12 -13.54
N ALA A 123 -13.86 8.59 -14.71
CA ALA A 123 -13.89 10.01 -15.05
C ALA A 123 -15.30 10.53 -15.37
N ARG A 124 -16.21 9.65 -15.81
CA ARG A 124 -17.55 10.05 -16.21
C ARG A 124 -18.50 10.16 -15.04
N ASN A 125 -19.37 11.18 -15.11
CA ASN A 125 -20.28 11.55 -14.03
C ASN A 125 -21.73 11.08 -14.25
N ASN A 126 -22.10 10.63 -15.42
CA ASN A 126 -23.48 10.32 -15.72
C ASN A 126 -23.84 8.88 -15.37
N ILE A 127 -24.64 8.68 -14.34
CA ILE A 127 -25.16 7.35 -13.98
C ILE A 127 -26.05 6.71 -15.04
N ASN A 128 -26.57 7.49 -15.96
CA ASN A 128 -27.32 7.02 -17.13
C ASN A 128 -26.45 6.82 -18.37
N ASP A 129 -25.14 7.03 -18.23
CA ASP A 129 -24.18 6.83 -19.31
C ASP A 129 -24.20 5.37 -19.79
N THR A 130 -24.17 5.19 -21.10
CA THR A 130 -24.02 3.87 -21.74
C THR A 130 -22.69 3.19 -21.41
N GLN A 131 -21.73 3.95 -20.89
CA GLN A 131 -20.41 3.46 -20.46
C GLN A 131 -20.37 2.96 -19.02
N ARG A 132 -21.43 3.20 -18.23
CA ARG A 132 -21.49 2.68 -16.85
C ARG A 132 -21.45 1.15 -16.83
N LEU A 133 -21.03 0.59 -15.71
CA LEU A 133 -21.14 -0.85 -15.52
C LEU A 133 -22.60 -1.27 -15.47
N SER A 134 -22.99 -2.19 -16.35
CA SER A 134 -24.31 -2.82 -16.35
C SER A 134 -24.46 -3.77 -15.15
N ASP A 135 -25.68 -4.15 -14.80
CA ASP A 135 -25.94 -5.11 -13.72
C ASP A 135 -25.27 -6.47 -13.99
N ALA A 136 -25.18 -6.88 -15.26
CA ALA A 136 -24.47 -8.10 -15.63
C ALA A 136 -22.95 -7.99 -15.38
N GLU A 137 -22.35 -6.86 -15.72
CA GLU A 137 -20.92 -6.60 -15.44
C GLU A 137 -20.66 -6.51 -13.94
N LEU A 138 -21.52 -5.80 -13.20
CA LEU A 138 -21.42 -5.69 -11.74
C LEU A 138 -21.55 -7.05 -11.05
N ALA A 139 -22.44 -7.94 -11.55
CA ALA A 139 -22.56 -9.31 -11.04
C ALA A 139 -21.26 -10.12 -11.24
N ILE A 140 -20.58 -9.94 -12.38
CA ILE A 140 -19.29 -10.59 -12.67
C ILE A 140 -18.22 -10.08 -11.69
N VAL A 141 -18.06 -8.77 -11.57
CA VAL A 141 -17.07 -8.15 -10.70
C VAL A 141 -17.33 -8.50 -9.23
N ALA A 142 -18.58 -8.36 -8.77
CA ALA A 142 -18.94 -8.65 -7.38
C ALA A 142 -18.71 -10.12 -7.01
N ARG A 143 -19.09 -11.04 -7.88
CA ARG A 143 -18.84 -12.47 -7.67
C ARG A 143 -17.36 -12.79 -7.60
N TRP A 144 -16.56 -12.20 -8.48
CA TRP A 144 -15.11 -12.37 -8.47
C TRP A 144 -14.45 -11.80 -7.21
N MET A 145 -14.93 -10.63 -6.72
CA MET A 145 -14.48 -10.07 -5.44
C MET A 145 -14.80 -11.01 -4.28
N ASP A 146 -15.98 -11.64 -4.28
CA ASP A 146 -16.43 -12.50 -3.19
C ASP A 146 -15.81 -13.91 -3.26
N GLU A 147 -15.81 -14.55 -4.41
CA GLU A 147 -15.45 -15.97 -4.54
C GLU A 147 -13.94 -16.17 -4.81
N LYS A 148 -13.27 -15.21 -5.45
CA LYS A 148 -11.84 -15.28 -5.78
C LYS A 148 -10.98 -14.35 -4.92
N GLN A 149 -11.63 -13.58 -4.03
CA GLN A 149 -10.96 -12.56 -3.23
C GLN A 149 -10.18 -11.56 -4.09
N GLY A 150 -10.71 -11.24 -5.26
CA GLY A 150 -10.12 -10.32 -6.20
C GLY A 150 -9.99 -8.91 -5.61
N GLY A 151 -8.82 -8.31 -5.70
CA GLY A 151 -8.56 -6.99 -5.14
C GLY A 151 -9.05 -5.87 -6.04
N VAL A 152 -9.66 -4.84 -5.46
CA VAL A 152 -10.17 -3.69 -6.21
C VAL A 152 -9.51 -2.39 -5.73
N PHE A 153 -8.97 -1.64 -6.67
CA PHE A 153 -8.67 -0.23 -6.52
C PHE A 153 -9.71 0.58 -7.30
N ALA A 154 -10.22 1.65 -6.72
CA ALA A 154 -11.16 2.51 -7.41
C ALA A 154 -10.95 3.97 -7.06
N VAL A 155 -11.04 4.82 -8.08
CA VAL A 155 -10.86 6.24 -7.95
C VAL A 155 -11.81 6.98 -8.89
N GLY A 156 -12.25 8.13 -8.47
CA GLY A 156 -12.95 9.15 -9.23
C GLY A 156 -12.40 10.50 -8.83
N ASP A 157 -13.25 11.52 -8.84
CA ASP A 157 -12.87 12.86 -8.40
C ASP A 157 -14.02 13.53 -7.64
N HIS A 158 -14.04 14.85 -7.54
CA HIS A 158 -15.09 15.60 -6.86
C HIS A 158 -16.49 15.35 -7.44
N ALA A 159 -17.52 15.67 -6.68
CA ALA A 159 -18.92 15.48 -7.04
C ALA A 159 -19.25 14.03 -7.43
N ASP A 160 -19.69 13.79 -8.63
CA ASP A 160 -20.02 12.47 -9.17
C ASP A 160 -19.06 12.02 -10.29
N LEU A 161 -17.94 12.70 -10.47
CA LEU A 161 -16.92 12.31 -11.43
C LEU A 161 -16.34 10.94 -11.06
N GLY A 162 -16.51 9.99 -11.96
CA GLY A 162 -16.15 8.59 -11.76
C GLY A 162 -17.30 7.70 -11.28
N ALA A 163 -18.46 8.26 -10.91
CA ALA A 163 -19.61 7.48 -10.43
C ALA A 163 -20.19 6.54 -11.51
N SER A 164 -20.07 6.90 -12.79
CA SER A 164 -20.47 6.04 -13.91
C SER A 164 -19.76 4.67 -13.85
N LEU A 165 -18.46 4.67 -13.62
CA LEU A 165 -17.65 3.44 -13.54
C LEU A 165 -17.66 2.83 -12.12
N CYS A 166 -17.45 3.65 -11.09
CA CYS A 166 -17.14 3.18 -9.75
C CYS A 166 -18.32 3.19 -8.77
N GLY A 167 -19.32 4.05 -9.00
CA GLY A 167 -20.36 4.38 -8.03
C GLY A 167 -21.34 3.27 -7.65
N ARG A 168 -21.24 2.09 -8.27
CA ARG A 168 -22.09 0.93 -7.99
C ARG A 168 -21.29 -0.32 -7.63
N ILE A 169 -19.97 -0.29 -7.69
CA ILE A 169 -19.14 -1.44 -7.30
C ILE A 169 -19.28 -1.68 -5.80
N PRO A 170 -19.59 -2.90 -5.35
CA PRO A 170 -19.71 -3.22 -3.92
C PRO A 170 -18.46 -2.79 -3.14
N ARG A 171 -18.67 -2.26 -1.94
CA ARG A 171 -17.62 -1.74 -1.05
C ARG A 171 -16.99 -0.44 -1.53
N VAL A 172 -16.86 -0.20 -2.84
CA VAL A 172 -16.43 1.08 -3.41
C VAL A 172 -17.53 2.14 -3.27
N ALA A 173 -18.76 1.81 -3.66
CA ALA A 173 -19.89 2.74 -3.66
C ALA A 173 -20.15 3.35 -2.27
N THR A 174 -19.94 2.59 -1.21
CA THR A 174 -20.19 2.98 0.18
C THR A 174 -18.99 3.64 0.87
N MET A 175 -17.80 3.60 0.24
CA MET A 175 -16.58 4.21 0.75
C MET A 175 -16.33 5.62 0.18
N ARG A 176 -17.11 6.08 -0.76
CA ARG A 176 -16.98 7.43 -1.33
C ARG A 176 -18.29 8.20 -1.23
N LYS A 177 -18.14 9.49 -1.05
CA LYS A 177 -19.25 10.44 -1.13
C LYS A 177 -19.47 10.84 -2.58
N TRP A 178 -20.36 10.13 -3.23
CA TRP A 178 -20.81 10.46 -4.57
C TRP A 178 -21.91 11.53 -4.48
N THR A 179 -21.74 12.62 -5.21
CA THR A 179 -22.67 13.75 -5.19
C THR A 179 -22.95 14.18 -6.61
N GLY A 180 -24.17 14.04 -7.07
CA GLY A 180 -24.55 14.39 -8.42
C GLY A 180 -26.03 14.77 -8.53
N PRO A 181 -26.53 15.14 -9.73
CA PRO A 181 -27.89 15.61 -9.93
C PRO A 181 -28.98 14.61 -9.53
N THR A 182 -28.62 13.37 -9.35
CA THR A 182 -29.52 12.29 -8.94
C THR A 182 -29.47 11.97 -7.45
N VAL A 183 -28.51 12.55 -6.72
CA VAL A 183 -28.41 12.42 -5.28
C VAL A 183 -28.70 13.79 -4.67
N PRO A 184 -29.79 13.95 -3.87
CA PRO A 184 -30.06 15.22 -3.21
C PRO A 184 -28.86 15.67 -2.39
N GLN A 185 -28.29 16.80 -2.73
CA GLN A 185 -27.14 17.35 -2.06
C GLN A 185 -27.59 18.21 -0.87
N PRO A 186 -26.96 18.09 0.29
CA PRO A 186 -26.68 19.27 1.05
C PRO A 186 -25.67 20.08 0.22
N GLN A 187 -25.97 21.32 -0.01
CA GLN A 187 -25.04 22.27 -0.61
C GLN A 187 -23.69 22.19 0.13
N GLY A 188 -22.61 22.11 -0.59
CA GLY A 188 -21.31 21.84 -0.01
C GLY A 188 -20.82 20.57 -0.65
N LEU A 189 -20.33 20.73 -1.81
CA LEU A 189 -19.72 19.72 -2.63
C LEU A 189 -18.68 18.94 -1.83
N ASN A 190 -18.58 17.68 -2.07
CA ASN A 190 -17.38 16.89 -1.78
C ASN A 190 -16.24 17.31 -2.73
N ARG A 191 -16.07 18.61 -2.89
CA ARG A 191 -14.98 19.21 -3.62
C ARG A 191 -14.10 19.92 -2.62
N HIS A 192 -12.83 19.54 -2.57
CA HIS A 192 -11.87 20.05 -1.63
C HIS A 192 -10.63 20.52 -2.38
N ASP A 193 -10.23 21.77 -2.12
CA ASP A 193 -9.07 22.36 -2.77
C ASP A 193 -7.84 22.17 -1.87
N THR A 194 -6.95 21.28 -2.27
CA THR A 194 -5.74 20.92 -1.50
C THR A 194 -4.48 21.59 -2.03
N LEU A 195 -4.59 22.25 -3.19
CA LEU A 195 -3.49 22.98 -3.80
C LEU A 195 -2.87 23.97 -2.81
N ARG A 196 -1.58 23.89 -2.64
CA ARG A 196 -0.82 24.84 -1.81
C ARG A 196 -0.65 26.15 -2.57
N LYS A 197 -0.62 27.27 -1.83
CA LYS A 197 -0.16 28.54 -2.37
C LYS A 197 1.23 28.32 -2.97
N GLY A 198 1.25 28.18 -4.29
CA GLY A 198 2.45 27.99 -5.05
C GLY A 198 3.14 29.31 -5.37
N HIS A 199 3.78 29.34 -6.53
CA HIS A 199 4.67 30.41 -6.93
C HIS A 199 4.01 31.76 -7.21
N ASP A 200 2.72 31.80 -7.52
CA ASP A 200 2.02 33.03 -7.93
C ASP A 200 0.84 33.44 -7.06
N ASN A 201 0.52 32.68 -6.01
CA ASN A 201 -0.67 32.90 -5.14
C ASN A 201 -2.02 32.87 -5.86
N THR A 202 -2.09 32.42 -7.10
CA THR A 202 -3.32 32.28 -7.86
C THR A 202 -3.59 30.80 -8.10
N TYR A 203 -4.88 30.43 -8.02
CA TYR A 203 -5.35 29.08 -8.29
C TYR A 203 -6.28 29.14 -9.48
N THR A 204 -5.97 28.40 -10.50
CA THR A 204 -6.89 28.18 -11.61
C THR A 204 -7.51 26.80 -11.50
N PHE A 205 -8.65 26.58 -12.14
CA PHE A 205 -9.27 25.24 -12.19
C PHE A 205 -8.35 24.19 -12.80
N ASN A 206 -7.44 24.60 -13.68
CA ASN A 206 -6.49 23.75 -14.37
C ASN A 206 -5.10 23.77 -13.72
N ASP A 207 -4.99 24.25 -12.48
CA ASP A 207 -3.73 24.14 -11.75
C ASP A 207 -3.50 22.68 -11.34
N GLU A 208 -2.41 22.13 -11.81
CA GLU A 208 -1.90 20.82 -11.43
C GLU A 208 -0.83 20.96 -10.36
N SER A 209 -0.50 19.83 -9.74
CA SER A 209 0.62 19.77 -8.79
C SER A 209 1.92 20.24 -9.43
N ASP A 210 2.68 20.97 -8.66
CA ASP A 210 4.08 21.30 -8.92
C ASP A 210 5.01 20.28 -8.21
N ASP A 211 6.19 20.72 -7.78
CA ASP A 211 7.14 19.88 -7.04
C ASP A 211 6.90 19.86 -5.52
N LEU A 212 5.82 20.49 -5.04
CA LEU A 212 5.46 20.61 -3.62
C LEU A 212 4.26 19.71 -3.30
N PRO A 213 4.47 18.60 -2.59
CA PRO A 213 3.35 17.72 -2.24
C PRO A 213 2.48 18.33 -1.14
N MET A 214 1.19 17.97 -1.15
CA MET A 214 0.33 18.18 0.00
C MET A 214 0.70 17.19 1.12
N SER A 215 0.66 17.64 2.37
CA SER A 215 0.81 16.77 3.53
C SER A 215 -0.52 16.14 3.93
N THR A 216 -0.51 14.86 4.24
CA THR A 216 -1.70 14.11 4.71
C THR A 216 -1.53 13.70 6.17
N ARG A 217 -2.64 13.62 6.89
CA ARG A 217 -2.68 12.98 8.20
C ARG A 217 -2.95 11.49 8.01
N VAL A 218 -2.01 10.66 8.43
CA VAL A 218 -2.07 9.20 8.28
C VAL A 218 -2.58 8.56 9.57
N LYS A 219 -3.53 7.63 9.44
CA LYS A 219 -3.97 6.78 10.54
C LYS A 219 -2.82 5.91 11.02
N ARG A 220 -2.61 5.87 12.33
CA ARG A 220 -1.53 5.11 12.94
C ARG A 220 -2.10 4.10 13.92
N TYR A 221 -1.62 2.88 13.82
CA TYR A 221 -2.01 1.76 14.66
C TYR A 221 -0.95 1.53 15.72
N PRO A 222 -1.32 1.37 16.99
CA PRO A 222 -0.36 1.09 18.05
C PRO A 222 0.25 -0.30 17.85
N LEU A 223 1.58 -0.34 17.72
CA LEU A 223 2.37 -1.56 17.84
C LEU A 223 2.95 -1.60 19.26
N TRP A 224 2.56 -2.59 20.04
CA TRP A 224 3.06 -2.73 21.39
C TRP A 224 4.55 -3.16 21.37
N SER A 225 5.38 -2.47 22.10
CA SER A 225 6.76 -2.84 22.38
C SER A 225 6.85 -3.39 23.80
N VAL A 226 7.81 -4.30 24.08
CA VAL A 226 8.12 -4.80 25.45
C VAL A 226 8.41 -3.66 26.43
N ASN A 227 8.83 -2.52 25.91
CA ASN A 227 9.09 -1.35 26.71
C ASN A 227 7.85 -0.46 26.78
N VAL A 228 7.21 -0.38 27.96
CA VAL A 228 6.03 0.45 28.26
C VAL A 228 6.21 1.91 27.86
N PHE A 229 7.43 2.39 27.79
CA PHE A 229 7.78 3.77 27.44
C PHE A 229 7.97 4.01 25.94
N HIS A 230 8.06 2.96 25.12
CA HIS A 230 8.27 3.06 23.68
C HIS A 230 7.09 2.44 22.92
N ARG A 231 5.99 3.18 22.86
CA ARG A 231 4.91 2.86 21.94
C ARG A 231 5.38 3.14 20.51
N ARG A 232 5.42 2.11 19.68
CA ARG A 232 5.62 2.28 18.26
C ARG A 232 4.26 2.34 17.58
N TRP A 233 4.15 3.23 16.63
CA TRP A 233 2.97 3.42 15.82
C TRP A 233 3.33 3.08 14.38
N ALA A 234 2.51 2.27 13.73
CA ALA A 234 2.66 1.95 12.31
C ALA A 234 1.48 2.52 11.52
N PRO A 235 1.71 3.01 10.29
CA PRO A 235 0.64 3.33 9.38
C PRO A 235 0.00 2.04 8.83
N HIS A 236 -1.11 2.19 8.08
CA HIS A 236 -1.59 1.11 7.24
C HIS A 236 -0.50 0.63 6.26
N PRO A 237 -0.40 -0.67 5.92
CA PRO A 237 0.64 -1.18 5.02
C PRO A 237 0.77 -0.44 3.69
N VAL A 238 -0.32 0.05 3.14
CA VAL A 238 -0.36 0.85 1.92
C VAL A 238 0.41 2.18 2.05
N LEU A 239 0.44 2.75 3.25
CA LEU A 239 1.10 4.02 3.56
C LEU A 239 2.44 3.87 4.30
N CYS A 240 3.02 2.67 4.24
CA CYS A 240 4.31 2.38 4.83
C CYS A 240 5.35 2.20 3.72
N GLY A 241 6.07 3.25 3.37
CA GLY A 241 7.15 3.24 2.38
C GLY A 241 8.45 2.65 2.92
N ARG A 242 9.44 2.52 2.05
CA ARG A 242 10.80 2.03 2.39
C ARG A 242 11.53 2.98 3.32
N ASP A 243 11.28 4.28 3.12
CA ASP A 243 11.94 5.37 3.84
C ASP A 243 11.07 5.93 4.99
N GLY A 244 9.97 5.28 5.30
CA GLY A 244 9.07 5.68 6.39
C GLY A 244 7.61 5.79 5.98
N VAL A 245 6.85 6.59 6.73
CA VAL A 245 5.43 6.81 6.47
C VAL A 245 5.24 7.62 5.19
N ILE A 246 4.32 7.19 4.34
CA ILE A 246 3.88 7.96 3.18
C ILE A 246 2.76 8.89 3.65
N ASP A 247 3.12 10.12 3.94
CA ASP A 247 2.23 11.16 4.47
C ASP A 247 2.19 12.39 3.55
N ILE A 248 2.44 12.16 2.27
CA ILE A 248 2.40 13.16 1.20
C ILE A 248 1.73 12.57 -0.04
N LEU A 249 0.98 13.42 -0.74
CA LEU A 249 0.32 13.13 -2.03
C LEU A 249 0.44 14.34 -2.94
N PRO A 250 0.25 14.21 -4.25
CA PRO A 250 0.04 15.36 -5.11
C PRO A 250 -1.15 16.20 -4.64
N ASP A 251 -1.08 17.49 -4.82
CA ASP A 251 -2.17 18.41 -4.50
C ASP A 251 -2.96 18.80 -5.76
N HIS A 252 -4.20 19.26 -5.56
CA HIS A 252 -5.04 19.72 -6.66
C HIS A 252 -6.14 20.69 -6.18
N PRO A 253 -6.62 21.62 -7.03
CA PRO A 253 -7.68 22.55 -6.66
C PRO A 253 -9.07 21.91 -6.53
N HIS A 254 -9.25 20.62 -6.81
CA HIS A 254 -10.51 19.92 -6.61
C HIS A 254 -10.32 18.42 -6.40
N GLU A 255 -10.71 17.95 -5.25
CA GLU A 255 -10.69 16.53 -4.90
C GLU A 255 -12.06 16.07 -4.41
N GLY A 256 -12.32 14.77 -4.51
CA GLY A 256 -13.48 14.14 -3.90
C GLY A 256 -13.27 13.85 -2.41
N GLU A 257 -14.14 13.01 -1.84
CA GLU A 257 -14.09 12.66 -0.42
C GLU A 257 -14.34 11.17 -0.23
N VAL A 258 -13.45 10.53 0.51
CA VAL A 258 -13.62 9.17 1.02
C VAL A 258 -14.32 9.23 2.37
N ILE A 259 -15.28 8.33 2.59
CA ILE A 259 -16.07 8.25 3.81
C ILE A 259 -16.07 6.83 4.39
N GLU A 260 -16.34 6.73 5.67
CA GLU A 260 -16.69 5.45 6.29
C GLU A 260 -18.17 5.14 6.03
N PRO A 261 -18.54 3.87 5.74
CA PRO A 261 -19.92 3.51 5.43
C PRO A 261 -20.84 3.73 6.63
N SER A 262 -21.99 4.35 6.39
CA SER A 262 -23.00 4.60 7.43
C SER A 262 -23.81 3.35 7.79
N ASN A 263 -23.91 2.37 6.90
CA ASN A 263 -24.64 1.11 7.12
C ASN A 263 -23.77 -0.11 6.77
N PRO A 264 -23.01 -0.65 7.74
CA PRO A 264 -22.15 -1.80 7.50
C PRO A 264 -22.92 -3.13 7.34
N THR A 265 -24.21 -3.15 7.61
CA THR A 265 -25.09 -4.34 7.43
C THR A 265 -25.84 -4.31 6.11
N ALA A 266 -25.60 -3.33 5.25
CA ALA A 266 -26.23 -3.24 3.94
C ALA A 266 -25.96 -4.49 3.09
N THR A 267 -26.86 -4.74 2.15
CA THR A 267 -26.72 -5.78 1.14
C THR A 267 -26.75 -5.16 -0.25
N PHE A 268 -26.14 -5.82 -1.19
CA PHE A 268 -26.20 -5.46 -2.60
C PHE A 268 -26.74 -6.62 -3.44
N GLY A 269 -27.05 -6.33 -4.71
CA GLY A 269 -27.45 -7.35 -5.66
C GLY A 269 -27.50 -6.83 -7.08
N PHE A 270 -27.05 -7.68 -8.02
CA PHE A 270 -27.02 -7.38 -9.45
C PHE A 270 -27.43 -8.62 -10.26
N GLY A 271 -28.38 -8.48 -11.15
CA GLY A 271 -28.83 -9.58 -11.99
C GLY A 271 -29.23 -10.83 -11.19
N THR A 272 -28.50 -11.91 -11.34
CA THR A 272 -28.69 -13.17 -10.60
C THR A 272 -27.87 -13.26 -9.31
N TYR A 273 -27.04 -12.29 -9.01
CA TYR A 273 -26.18 -12.24 -7.82
C TYR A 273 -26.79 -11.31 -6.78
N LEU A 274 -27.77 -11.82 -6.03
CA LEU A 274 -28.65 -11.02 -5.17
C LEU A 274 -28.40 -11.26 -3.69
N ASN A 275 -28.80 -10.29 -2.86
CA ASN A 275 -28.84 -10.37 -1.39
C ASN A 275 -27.47 -10.73 -0.77
N LYS A 276 -26.40 -10.14 -1.29
CA LYS A 276 -25.06 -10.33 -0.75
C LYS A 276 -24.73 -9.27 0.28
N PRO A 277 -24.12 -9.63 1.41
CA PRO A 277 -23.70 -8.63 2.40
C PRO A 277 -22.62 -7.71 1.81
N GLU A 278 -22.78 -6.42 2.00
CA GLU A 278 -21.77 -5.44 1.62
C GLU A 278 -20.44 -5.72 2.36
N TYR A 279 -20.54 -6.01 3.65
CA TYR A 279 -19.42 -6.39 4.52
C TYR A 279 -19.75 -7.70 5.22
N PRO A 280 -19.23 -8.85 4.74
CA PRO A 280 -19.53 -10.15 5.34
C PRO A 280 -19.04 -10.26 6.77
N GLU A 281 -19.81 -10.98 7.58
CA GLU A 281 -19.45 -11.36 8.94
C GLU A 281 -18.85 -12.76 8.96
N VAL A 282 -17.69 -12.90 9.59
CA VAL A 282 -17.00 -14.18 9.74
C VAL A 282 -16.65 -14.39 11.20
N SER A 283 -17.05 -15.52 11.77
CA SER A 283 -16.80 -15.88 13.17
C SER A 283 -17.23 -14.81 14.18
N GLY A 284 -18.38 -14.16 13.94
CA GLY A 284 -18.93 -13.11 14.81
C GLY A 284 -18.24 -11.75 14.67
N HIS A 285 -17.30 -11.60 13.75
CA HIS A 285 -16.64 -10.33 13.46
C HIS A 285 -16.99 -9.84 12.07
N ARG A 286 -17.31 -8.55 11.97
CA ARG A 286 -17.57 -7.84 10.72
C ARG A 286 -16.47 -6.79 10.52
N GLU A 287 -15.63 -7.00 9.52
CA GLU A 287 -14.68 -6.00 9.10
C GLU A 287 -15.41 -4.89 8.34
N VAL A 288 -15.07 -3.65 8.62
CA VAL A 288 -15.63 -2.46 7.94
C VAL A 288 -14.50 -1.61 7.39
N PRO A 289 -14.75 -0.89 6.30
CA PRO A 289 -13.77 0.05 5.77
C PRO A 289 -13.41 1.14 6.76
N GLU A 290 -12.20 1.62 6.63
CA GLU A 290 -11.66 2.71 7.42
C GLU A 290 -10.97 3.75 6.54
N ILE A 291 -10.98 5.01 6.96
CA ILE A 291 -10.15 6.05 6.37
C ILE A 291 -8.74 5.90 6.92
N ILE A 292 -7.76 5.68 6.05
CA ILE A 292 -6.35 5.48 6.42
C ILE A 292 -5.49 6.74 6.22
N ALA A 293 -5.96 7.69 5.41
CA ALA A 293 -5.35 9.00 5.25
C ALA A 293 -6.40 10.10 5.08
N TRP A 294 -6.10 11.28 5.62
CA TRP A 294 -6.90 12.49 5.47
C TRP A 294 -6.05 13.56 4.79
N ALA A 295 -6.58 14.15 3.74
CA ALA A 295 -6.03 15.33 3.10
C ALA A 295 -6.43 16.60 3.85
N ARG A 296 -5.71 17.69 3.62
CA ARG A 296 -5.91 18.96 4.31
C ARG A 296 -6.07 20.10 3.32
N VAL A 297 -7.17 20.83 3.46
CA VAL A 297 -7.30 22.15 2.88
C VAL A 297 -6.67 23.15 3.85
N GLN A 298 -5.70 23.93 3.38
CA GLN A 298 -4.96 24.85 4.26
C GLN A 298 -5.78 26.07 4.68
N GLY A 299 -6.79 26.45 3.90
CA GLY A 299 -7.55 27.67 4.11
C GLY A 299 -6.81 28.93 3.65
N ASP A 300 -7.48 30.08 3.80
CA ASP A 300 -6.96 31.43 3.50
C ASP A 300 -6.51 31.70 2.04
N HIS A 301 -6.84 30.81 1.10
CA HIS A 301 -6.66 31.12 -0.30
C HIS A 301 -7.98 31.48 -0.95
N THR A 302 -7.95 32.56 -1.69
CA THR A 302 -9.03 32.95 -2.59
C THR A 302 -8.71 32.39 -3.96
N GLU A 303 -9.64 31.71 -4.57
CA GLU A 303 -9.47 31.30 -5.96
C GLU A 303 -9.38 32.55 -6.84
N GLY A 304 -8.17 32.83 -7.31
CA GLY A 304 -7.93 33.73 -8.41
C GLY A 304 -8.16 33.01 -9.73
N ARG A 305 -8.87 33.61 -10.65
CA ARG A 305 -9.11 32.98 -11.94
C ARG A 305 -8.70 33.90 -13.06
N ASN A 306 -7.75 33.41 -13.82
CA ASN A 306 -7.48 33.95 -15.14
C ASN A 306 -8.18 33.08 -16.19
N GLY A 307 -9.17 33.65 -16.86
CA GLY A 307 -9.65 33.14 -18.16
C GLY A 307 -10.76 32.11 -18.18
N ALA A 308 -11.19 31.53 -17.08
CA ALA A 308 -12.27 30.54 -17.13
C ALA A 308 -13.64 31.20 -17.37
N SER A 309 -14.37 30.72 -18.36
CA SER A 309 -15.78 31.00 -18.57
C SER A 309 -16.62 30.04 -17.75
N GLY A 310 -17.54 30.52 -16.93
CA GLY A 310 -18.52 29.67 -16.25
C GLY A 310 -18.73 29.96 -14.77
N SER A 311 -19.57 29.16 -14.15
CA SER A 311 -20.07 29.26 -12.79
C SER A 311 -19.01 29.18 -11.68
N ASP A 312 -17.84 28.80 -12.07
CA ASP A 312 -16.73 28.56 -11.14
C ASP A 312 -15.99 29.84 -10.70
N ARG A 313 -16.33 30.99 -11.22
CA ARG A 313 -15.63 32.27 -10.98
C ARG A 313 -15.72 32.82 -9.56
N ASN A 314 -16.64 32.34 -8.75
CA ASN A 314 -16.96 32.88 -7.45
C ASN A 314 -16.81 31.88 -6.31
N LYS A 315 -15.74 31.14 -6.28
CA LYS A 315 -15.45 30.38 -5.08
C LYS A 315 -14.95 31.33 -4.01
N GLY A 316 -15.65 31.35 -2.88
CA GLY A 316 -15.22 32.10 -1.71
C GLY A 316 -13.92 31.50 -1.12
N PRO A 317 -13.34 32.19 -0.14
CA PRO A 317 -12.15 31.67 0.54
C PRO A 317 -12.44 30.31 1.13
N ALA A 318 -11.53 29.35 0.88
CA ALA A 318 -11.62 28.04 1.46
C ALA A 318 -11.31 28.08 2.96
N SER A 319 -12.13 27.45 3.77
CA SER A 319 -11.83 27.26 5.20
C SER A 319 -10.92 26.05 5.39
N ALA A 320 -9.98 26.16 6.33
CA ALA A 320 -9.13 25.04 6.71
C ALA A 320 -9.98 23.85 7.19
N LYS A 321 -9.76 22.68 6.61
CA LYS A 321 -10.49 21.45 6.98
C LYS A 321 -9.70 20.19 6.64
N GLU A 322 -10.08 19.08 7.25
CA GLU A 322 -9.62 17.74 6.86
C GLU A 322 -10.79 16.95 6.25
N PHE A 323 -10.48 16.08 5.29
CA PHE A 323 -11.44 15.18 4.66
C PHE A 323 -10.75 13.85 4.33
N GLY A 324 -11.52 12.75 4.19
CA GLY A 324 -10.98 11.45 3.85
C GLY A 324 -10.39 11.43 2.44
N ALA A 325 -9.11 11.06 2.33
CA ALA A 325 -8.42 10.95 1.05
C ALA A 325 -8.27 9.50 0.60
N ILE A 326 -7.90 8.59 1.50
CA ILE A 326 -7.70 7.18 1.17
C ILE A 326 -8.48 6.32 2.14
N GLY A 327 -9.28 5.41 1.60
CA GLY A 327 -10.03 4.39 2.34
C GLY A 327 -9.53 2.99 2.02
N ALA A 328 -9.52 2.12 3.02
CA ALA A 328 -9.12 0.73 2.90
C ALA A 328 -10.15 -0.21 3.54
N TYR A 329 -10.43 -1.32 2.88
CA TYR A 329 -11.22 -2.43 3.39
C TYR A 329 -10.41 -3.72 3.34
N ASP A 330 -10.09 -4.31 4.51
CA ASP A 330 -9.41 -5.61 4.59
C ASP A 330 -10.40 -6.76 4.40
N GLY A 331 -10.89 -6.91 3.18
CA GLY A 331 -11.88 -7.92 2.81
C GLY A 331 -11.44 -9.36 3.10
N HIS A 332 -10.14 -9.65 3.21
CA HIS A 332 -9.67 -10.99 3.54
C HIS A 332 -10.17 -11.48 4.89
N ARG A 333 -10.46 -10.56 5.83
CA ARG A 333 -11.08 -10.88 7.12
C ARG A 333 -12.54 -11.28 6.98
N GLY A 334 -13.20 -10.83 5.92
CA GLY A 334 -14.56 -11.23 5.53
C GLY A 334 -14.59 -12.36 4.49
N ASN A 335 -13.45 -12.99 4.20
CA ASN A 335 -13.28 -13.97 3.12
C ASN A 335 -13.63 -13.45 1.72
N VAL A 336 -13.47 -12.14 1.49
CA VAL A 336 -13.70 -11.46 0.21
C VAL A 336 -12.48 -10.63 -0.19
N GLY A 337 -12.50 -10.02 -1.36
CA GLY A 337 -11.40 -9.19 -1.87
C GLY A 337 -11.19 -7.92 -1.05
N ARG A 338 -9.94 -7.46 -0.99
CA ARG A 338 -9.57 -6.16 -0.44
C ARG A 338 -9.95 -5.03 -1.37
N VAL A 339 -10.24 -3.86 -0.80
CA VAL A 339 -10.59 -2.66 -1.56
C VAL A 339 -9.79 -1.47 -1.06
N ILE A 340 -9.25 -0.69 -1.99
CA ILE A 340 -8.72 0.66 -1.76
C ILE A 340 -9.53 1.64 -2.59
N VAL A 341 -9.92 2.74 -1.97
CA VAL A 341 -10.59 3.86 -2.65
C VAL A 341 -9.78 5.13 -2.39
N ASP A 342 -9.51 5.87 -3.45
CA ASP A 342 -8.82 7.15 -3.39
C ASP A 342 -9.78 8.31 -3.71
N SER A 343 -9.52 9.50 -3.18
CA SER A 343 -10.38 10.68 -3.32
C SER A 343 -10.34 11.30 -4.71
N THR A 344 -9.21 11.17 -5.41
CA THR A 344 -9.02 11.79 -6.74
C THR A 344 -8.07 10.98 -7.60
N TRP A 345 -8.32 10.97 -8.92
CA TRP A 345 -7.37 10.42 -9.88
C TRP A 345 -6.14 11.31 -10.10
N HIS A 346 -6.14 12.57 -9.62
CA HIS A 346 -4.97 13.45 -9.67
C HIS A 346 -3.78 12.93 -8.85
N HIS A 347 -4.00 12.09 -7.86
CA HIS A 347 -2.91 11.42 -7.14
C HIS A 347 -2.09 10.46 -8.03
N TRP A 348 -2.63 10.07 -9.20
CA TRP A 348 -2.15 8.97 -10.02
C TRP A 348 -1.78 9.37 -11.44
N MET A 349 -2.19 10.55 -11.89
CA MET A 349 -2.03 10.99 -13.29
C MET A 349 -0.71 11.69 -13.54
N ASP A 350 -0.21 11.51 -14.76
CA ASP A 350 1.09 12.02 -15.21
C ASP A 350 1.21 13.53 -15.01
N VAL A 351 0.16 14.30 -15.29
CA VAL A 351 0.19 15.76 -15.16
C VAL A 351 0.51 16.23 -13.74
N ASN A 352 0.04 15.49 -12.72
CA ASN A 352 0.30 15.79 -11.32
C ASN A 352 1.60 15.16 -10.81
N LEU A 353 2.20 14.22 -11.54
CA LEU A 353 3.40 13.50 -11.15
C LEU A 353 4.65 14.03 -11.86
N ILE A 354 4.58 14.17 -13.19
CA ILE A 354 5.72 14.49 -14.06
C ILE A 354 5.52 15.75 -14.90
N GLY A 355 4.43 16.47 -14.63
CA GLY A 355 4.16 17.78 -15.21
C GLY A 355 3.40 17.77 -16.53
N ARG A 356 3.24 18.96 -17.10
CA ARG A 356 2.49 19.19 -18.33
C ARG A 356 3.27 18.81 -19.58
N PRO A 357 2.57 18.39 -20.65
CA PRO A 357 3.21 18.21 -21.95
C PRO A 357 3.81 19.54 -22.44
N ARG A 358 5.07 19.48 -22.87
CA ARG A 358 5.84 20.66 -23.32
C ARG A 358 5.58 21.05 -24.76
N THR A 359 4.95 20.18 -25.55
CA THR A 359 4.70 20.35 -26.98
C THR A 359 3.25 20.09 -27.30
N GLY A 360 2.62 20.99 -28.03
CA GLY A 360 1.24 20.86 -28.51
C GLY A 360 0.44 22.15 -28.33
N ASP A 361 -0.79 22.17 -28.86
CA ASP A 361 -1.74 23.28 -28.70
C ASP A 361 -2.28 23.29 -27.28
N LEU A 362 -1.50 23.81 -26.36
CA LEU A 362 -1.93 24.04 -24.97
C LEU A 362 -2.75 25.31 -24.94
N VAL A 363 -3.89 25.24 -24.26
CA VAL A 363 -4.73 26.42 -24.01
C VAL A 363 -3.97 27.46 -23.16
N ASP A 364 -3.04 26.97 -22.30
CA ASP A 364 -2.15 27.77 -21.49
C ASP A 364 -0.76 27.10 -21.42
N PRO A 365 0.19 27.49 -22.28
CA PRO A 365 1.53 26.94 -22.24
C PRO A 365 2.25 27.40 -20.96
N VAL A 366 2.73 26.43 -20.20
CA VAL A 366 3.54 26.67 -19.01
C VAL A 366 5.01 26.78 -19.46
N PRO A 367 5.75 27.86 -19.10
CA PRO A 367 7.17 27.97 -19.43
C PRO A 367 8.00 26.81 -18.84
N ASP A 368 9.04 26.40 -19.54
CA ASP A 368 9.99 25.38 -19.03
C ASP A 368 10.69 25.79 -17.71
N THR A 369 10.53 27.02 -17.27
CA THR A 369 11.02 27.51 -15.97
C THR A 369 10.00 27.35 -14.85
N ASP A 370 8.77 26.95 -15.17
CA ASP A 370 7.72 26.75 -14.20
C ASP A 370 7.77 25.30 -13.65
N PRO A 371 7.70 25.09 -12.34
CA PRO A 371 7.63 23.74 -11.74
C PRO A 371 6.54 22.86 -12.34
N LYS A 372 5.41 23.43 -12.73
CA LYS A 372 4.29 22.70 -13.35
C LYS A 372 4.63 22.04 -14.69
N ALA A 373 5.68 22.49 -15.38
CA ALA A 373 6.16 21.86 -16.60
C ALA A 373 6.79 20.48 -16.37
N PHE A 374 7.24 20.22 -15.14
CA PHE A 374 7.99 19.01 -14.75
C PHE A 374 7.38 18.28 -13.57
N GLY A 375 6.39 18.87 -12.88
CA GLY A 375 5.82 18.31 -11.66
C GLY A 375 6.91 18.01 -10.63
N PHE A 376 6.83 16.86 -9.99
CA PHE A 376 7.82 16.45 -8.98
C PHE A 376 9.24 16.21 -9.51
N GLU A 377 9.42 16.13 -10.81
CA GLU A 377 10.77 15.98 -11.38
C GLU A 377 11.56 17.31 -11.47
N TYR A 378 10.93 18.45 -11.11
CA TYR A 378 11.52 19.78 -11.22
C TYR A 378 12.70 20.00 -10.28
N THR A 379 12.58 19.58 -9.02
CA THR A 379 13.64 19.75 -8.03
C THR A 379 14.07 18.42 -7.40
N PRO A 380 15.29 18.34 -6.83
CA PRO A 380 15.70 17.16 -6.05
C PRO A 380 14.75 16.82 -4.88
N ALA A 381 14.15 17.84 -4.25
CA ALA A 381 13.16 17.63 -3.19
C ALA A 381 11.87 17.03 -3.73
N GLY A 382 11.40 17.51 -4.89
CA GLY A 382 10.26 16.95 -5.60
C GLY A 382 10.51 15.48 -5.99
N GLN A 383 11.70 15.16 -6.51
CA GLN A 383 12.06 13.78 -6.87
C GLN A 383 12.03 12.83 -5.65
N VAL A 384 12.47 13.30 -4.48
CA VAL A 384 12.37 12.54 -3.22
C VAL A 384 10.90 12.32 -2.83
N ALA A 385 10.06 13.36 -2.96
CA ALA A 385 8.62 13.25 -2.72
C ALA A 385 7.97 12.26 -3.69
N HIS A 386 8.29 12.34 -4.98
CA HIS A 386 7.80 11.42 -6.01
C HIS A 386 8.18 9.97 -5.73
N ALA A 387 9.41 9.71 -5.29
CA ALA A 387 9.85 8.36 -4.92
C ALA A 387 8.97 7.77 -3.79
N ARG A 388 8.57 8.58 -2.79
CA ARG A 388 7.64 8.16 -1.73
C ARG A 388 6.23 7.91 -2.26
N ILE A 389 5.74 8.74 -3.17
CA ILE A 389 4.44 8.57 -3.84
C ILE A 389 4.45 7.29 -4.69
N LYS A 390 5.53 7.00 -5.39
CA LYS A 390 5.73 5.74 -6.13
C LYS A 390 5.65 4.51 -5.21
N ASP A 391 6.17 4.60 -3.99
CA ASP A 391 6.01 3.53 -3.00
C ASP A 391 4.54 3.28 -2.62
N TYR A 392 3.69 4.33 -2.59
CA TYR A 392 2.25 4.17 -2.39
C TYR A 392 1.62 3.32 -3.51
N PHE A 393 1.94 3.59 -4.77
CA PHE A 393 1.44 2.81 -5.91
C PHE A 393 1.79 1.32 -5.81
N LEU A 394 3.05 1.03 -5.51
CA LEU A 394 3.51 -0.35 -5.31
C LEU A 394 2.83 -1.02 -4.11
N ASN A 395 2.63 -0.29 -3.03
CA ASN A 395 2.02 -0.84 -1.84
C ASN A 395 0.53 -1.15 -2.05
N VAL A 396 -0.21 -0.31 -2.79
CA VAL A 396 -1.58 -0.62 -3.22
C VAL A 396 -1.60 -1.92 -4.01
N ALA A 397 -0.74 -2.04 -5.03
CA ALA A 397 -0.66 -3.24 -5.87
C ALA A 397 -0.29 -4.51 -5.08
N LYS A 398 0.61 -4.40 -4.11
CA LYS A 398 0.98 -5.52 -3.24
C LYS A 398 -0.15 -5.89 -2.28
N TRP A 399 -0.74 -4.91 -1.62
CA TRP A 399 -1.72 -5.14 -0.56
C TRP A 399 -3.04 -5.72 -1.10
N LEU A 400 -3.46 -5.31 -2.28
CA LEU A 400 -4.68 -5.81 -2.93
C LEU A 400 -4.59 -7.26 -3.41
N GLY A 401 -3.40 -7.85 -3.46
CA GLY A 401 -3.24 -9.24 -3.89
C GLY A 401 -3.98 -10.22 -2.98
N ALA A 402 -4.72 -11.17 -3.56
CA ALA A 402 -5.42 -12.23 -2.84
C ALA A 402 -4.48 -13.04 -1.91
N PRO A 403 -4.98 -13.74 -0.86
CA PRO A 403 -4.15 -14.42 0.13
C PRO A 403 -3.07 -15.34 -0.46
N ALA A 404 -3.38 -16.06 -1.53
CA ALA A 404 -2.39 -16.90 -2.22
C ALA A 404 -1.23 -16.07 -2.82
N LYS A 405 -1.52 -14.82 -3.26
CA LYS A 405 -0.49 -13.91 -3.76
C LYS A 405 0.31 -13.28 -2.63
N GLN A 406 -0.31 -12.96 -1.50
CA GLN A 406 0.39 -12.51 -0.30
C GLN A 406 1.41 -13.57 0.15
N ASN A 407 1.00 -14.84 0.23
CA ASN A 407 1.90 -15.95 0.56
C ASN A 407 3.01 -16.14 -0.48
N CYS A 408 2.70 -16.00 -1.78
CA CYS A 408 3.70 -16.05 -2.84
C CYS A 408 4.75 -14.94 -2.67
N MET A 409 4.31 -13.71 -2.45
CA MET A 409 5.20 -12.55 -2.26
C MET A 409 6.09 -12.75 -1.03
N PHE A 410 5.52 -13.18 0.10
CA PHE A 410 6.25 -13.43 1.32
C PHE A 410 7.33 -14.51 1.12
N MET A 411 6.95 -15.63 0.50
CA MET A 411 7.88 -16.73 0.20
C MET A 411 9.04 -16.25 -0.70
N ARG A 412 8.73 -15.50 -1.77
CA ARG A 412 9.75 -15.03 -2.72
C ARG A 412 10.67 -13.98 -2.09
N ALA A 413 10.11 -13.04 -1.33
CA ALA A 413 10.88 -12.03 -0.64
C ALA A 413 11.86 -12.65 0.36
N THR A 414 11.41 -13.63 1.15
CA THR A 414 12.24 -14.29 2.17
C THR A 414 13.29 -15.21 1.54
N TRP A 415 12.90 -16.01 0.55
CA TRP A 415 13.84 -16.88 -0.15
C TRP A 415 14.94 -16.09 -0.87
N GLY A 416 14.55 -15.03 -1.55
CA GLY A 416 15.53 -14.18 -2.21
C GLY A 416 16.44 -13.43 -1.23
N PHE A 417 15.95 -13.10 -0.03
CA PHE A 417 16.81 -12.61 1.04
C PHE A 417 17.91 -13.64 1.36
N VAL A 418 17.57 -14.90 1.52
CA VAL A 418 18.53 -15.98 1.84
C VAL A 418 19.56 -16.19 0.72
N ILE A 419 19.12 -16.16 -0.56
CA ILE A 419 20.01 -16.45 -1.69
C ILE A 419 20.81 -15.23 -2.17
N ARG A 420 20.19 -14.05 -2.18
CA ARG A 420 20.76 -12.85 -2.79
C ARG A 420 21.63 -12.03 -1.86
N TYR A 421 21.51 -12.21 -0.56
CA TYR A 421 22.34 -11.47 0.38
C TYR A 421 23.59 -12.27 0.72
N PRO A 422 24.78 -11.61 0.70
CA PRO A 422 26.00 -12.19 1.26
C PRO A 422 25.86 -12.55 2.74
N LEU A 423 24.72 -12.23 3.35
CA LEU A 423 24.36 -12.69 4.69
C LEU A 423 24.30 -14.22 4.79
N ALA A 424 24.02 -14.96 3.70
CA ALA A 424 24.17 -16.40 3.71
C ALA A 424 25.61 -16.84 3.99
N GLU A 425 26.60 -16.02 3.63
CA GLU A 425 28.02 -16.24 3.96
C GLU A 425 28.36 -15.76 5.38
N LEU A 426 27.62 -14.78 5.91
CA LEU A 426 27.86 -14.16 7.22
C LEU A 426 26.93 -14.72 8.32
N VAL A 427 25.80 -15.30 7.94
CA VAL A 427 24.77 -15.77 8.86
C VAL A 427 24.75 -17.28 8.87
N SER A 428 25.33 -17.86 9.89
CA SER A 428 25.28 -19.31 10.11
C SER A 428 23.87 -19.74 10.53
N PRO A 429 23.32 -20.86 9.99
CA PRO A 429 22.08 -21.45 10.51
C PRO A 429 22.19 -21.88 11.99
N LYS A 430 23.40 -21.83 12.57
CA LYS A 430 23.64 -22.07 13.98
C LYS A 430 23.30 -20.89 14.88
N LEU A 431 23.12 -19.68 14.30
CA LEU A 431 22.72 -18.51 15.08
C LEU A 431 21.34 -18.72 15.74
N PRO A 432 21.10 -18.09 16.88
CA PRO A 432 19.80 -18.07 17.51
C PRO A 432 18.72 -17.54 16.55
N ILE A 433 17.50 -18.11 16.64
CA ILE A 433 16.40 -17.76 15.74
C ILE A 433 16.07 -16.27 15.79
N TRP A 434 16.11 -15.66 16.95
CA TRP A 434 15.83 -14.23 17.11
C TRP A 434 16.89 -13.32 16.45
N GLU A 435 18.16 -13.73 16.43
CA GLU A 435 19.22 -12.99 15.69
C GLU A 435 19.01 -13.10 14.18
N LEU A 436 18.76 -14.30 13.67
CA LEU A 436 18.42 -14.53 12.27
C LEU A 436 17.23 -13.70 11.86
N GLY A 437 16.22 -13.65 12.71
CA GLY A 437 15.00 -12.88 12.50
C GLY A 437 15.24 -11.37 12.48
N GLY A 438 16.08 -10.86 13.35
CA GLY A 438 16.47 -9.46 13.37
C GLY A 438 17.13 -9.02 12.06
N PHE A 439 18.10 -9.79 11.57
CA PHE A 439 18.76 -9.52 10.30
C PHE A 439 17.81 -9.60 9.10
N ALA A 440 17.02 -10.67 9.03
CA ALA A 440 16.10 -10.89 7.91
C ALA A 440 14.97 -9.85 7.89
N ARG A 441 14.42 -9.53 9.04
CA ARG A 441 13.38 -8.53 9.22
C ARG A 441 13.85 -7.14 8.77
N ASP A 442 15.06 -6.74 9.15
CA ASP A 442 15.64 -5.47 8.71
C ASP A 442 15.88 -5.44 7.20
N ALA A 443 16.40 -6.51 6.63
CA ALA A 443 16.69 -6.57 5.20
C ALA A 443 15.42 -6.61 4.34
N ILE A 444 14.42 -7.40 4.73
CA ILE A 444 13.13 -7.47 4.04
C ILE A 444 12.38 -6.14 4.24
N GLY A 445 12.37 -5.59 5.45
CA GLY A 445 11.69 -4.35 5.78
C GLY A 445 12.22 -3.12 5.04
N ARG A 446 13.51 -3.08 4.72
CA ARG A 446 14.09 -2.00 3.90
C ARG A 446 13.67 -2.05 2.44
N ARG A 447 13.17 -3.19 1.96
CA ARG A 447 12.78 -3.37 0.55
C ARG A 447 11.28 -3.41 0.34
N SER A 448 10.53 -4.05 1.25
CA SER A 448 9.09 -4.21 1.12
C SER A 448 8.28 -3.39 2.13
N SER A 449 8.91 -2.65 3.01
CA SER A 449 8.40 -2.04 4.24
C SER A 449 8.14 -3.02 5.39
N ARG A 450 8.25 -2.54 6.61
CA ARG A 450 7.97 -3.35 7.82
C ARG A 450 6.49 -3.69 7.95
N CYS A 451 5.62 -2.80 7.51
CA CYS A 451 4.17 -3.03 7.57
C CYS A 451 3.70 -4.07 6.56
N THR A 452 4.39 -4.20 5.43
CA THR A 452 4.14 -5.29 4.48
C THR A 452 4.47 -6.65 5.10
N LEU A 453 5.60 -6.75 5.80
CA LEU A 453 5.98 -7.97 6.51
C LEU A 453 4.94 -8.36 7.57
N TYR A 454 4.47 -7.40 8.37
CA TYR A 454 3.37 -7.59 9.29
C TYR A 454 2.11 -8.14 8.59
N SER A 455 1.73 -7.57 7.46
CA SER A 455 0.55 -7.99 6.71
C SER A 455 0.66 -9.40 6.12
N TRP A 456 1.88 -9.90 5.92
CA TRP A 456 2.13 -11.26 5.46
C TRP A 456 2.09 -12.30 6.58
N ILE A 457 2.55 -11.94 7.79
CA ILE A 457 2.66 -12.88 8.92
C ILE A 457 1.33 -13.01 9.67
N LEU A 458 0.61 -11.91 9.88
CA LEU A 458 -0.61 -11.89 10.69
C LEU A 458 -1.69 -12.91 10.24
N PRO A 459 -1.93 -13.15 8.94
CA PRO A 459 -2.92 -14.14 8.50
C PRO A 459 -2.63 -15.57 8.95
N HIS A 460 -1.38 -15.90 9.27
CA HIS A 460 -0.99 -17.22 9.78
C HIS A 460 -1.25 -17.39 11.28
N PHE A 461 -1.57 -16.31 11.97
CA PHE A 461 -1.81 -16.26 13.41
C PHE A 461 -3.02 -15.36 13.71
N PRO A 462 -4.22 -15.75 13.28
CA PRO A 462 -5.42 -14.91 13.41
C PRO A 462 -5.75 -14.56 14.87
N GLU A 463 -5.37 -15.40 15.83
CA GLU A 463 -5.58 -15.20 17.26
C GLU A 463 -4.84 -13.97 17.81
N TRP A 464 -3.73 -13.58 17.19
CA TRP A 464 -3.01 -12.36 17.56
C TRP A 464 -3.85 -11.10 17.42
N ARG A 465 -4.90 -11.14 16.61
CA ARG A 465 -5.83 -10.01 16.44
C ARG A 465 -6.53 -9.62 17.74
N GLU A 466 -6.72 -10.57 18.64
CA GLU A 466 -7.31 -10.30 19.97
C GLU A 466 -6.40 -9.43 20.84
N PHE A 467 -5.10 -9.50 20.61
CA PHE A 467 -4.09 -8.77 21.38
C PHE A 467 -3.63 -7.47 20.70
N LEU A 468 -3.93 -7.30 19.40
CA LEU A 468 -3.61 -6.08 18.67
C LEU A 468 -4.83 -5.17 18.74
N PRO A 469 -4.73 -3.97 19.32
CA PRO A 469 -5.83 -3.02 19.30
C PRO A 469 -6.11 -2.62 17.85
N ILE A 470 -7.13 -3.24 17.28
CA ILE A 470 -7.56 -3.03 15.90
C ILE A 470 -8.27 -1.68 15.76
N ASP A 471 -8.90 -1.24 16.83
CA ASP A 471 -9.57 0.06 16.90
C ASP A 471 -8.76 1.03 17.77
N PRO A 472 -8.11 2.05 17.17
CA PRO A 472 -7.38 3.05 17.94
C PRO A 472 -8.27 3.86 18.91
N ARG A 473 -9.61 3.79 18.76
CA ARG A 473 -10.57 4.38 19.70
C ARG A 473 -10.76 3.53 20.96
N LYS A 474 -10.35 2.27 20.91
CA LYS A 474 -10.40 1.32 22.04
C LYS A 474 -9.05 1.14 22.72
N ILE A 475 -8.22 2.16 22.74
CA ILE A 475 -7.00 2.14 23.54
C ILE A 475 -7.44 2.10 25.00
N PRO A 476 -7.11 1.06 25.77
CA PRO A 476 -7.44 1.02 27.19
C PRO A 476 -6.80 2.23 27.88
N GLU A 477 -7.59 2.94 28.67
CA GLU A 477 -7.02 3.96 29.57
C GLU A 477 -6.09 3.29 30.60
N PRO A 478 -5.05 4.00 31.06
CA PRO A 478 -4.21 3.49 32.15
C PRO A 478 -5.08 3.13 33.39
N PRO A 479 -4.71 2.09 34.16
CA PRO A 479 -3.42 1.42 34.15
C PRO A 479 -3.28 0.38 33.04
N PHE A 480 -2.19 0.47 32.28
CA PHE A 480 -1.86 -0.47 31.22
C PHE A 480 -1.65 -1.86 31.80
N GLU A 481 -2.36 -2.83 31.31
CA GLU A 481 -1.97 -4.21 31.55
C GLU A 481 -0.62 -4.46 30.85
N LEU A 482 0.39 -4.72 31.63
CA LEU A 482 1.77 -5.05 31.20
C LEU A 482 1.87 -6.38 30.44
N THR A 483 0.75 -6.97 30.10
CA THR A 483 0.62 -8.36 29.65
C THR A 483 0.43 -8.52 28.15
N SER A 484 0.39 -7.42 27.37
CA SER A 484 0.25 -7.56 25.92
C SER A 484 1.54 -8.10 25.31
N PRO A 485 1.49 -9.26 24.65
CA PRO A 485 2.65 -9.84 23.99
C PRO A 485 3.16 -8.90 22.90
N ASN A 486 4.48 -8.81 22.79
CA ASN A 486 5.13 -7.94 21.82
C ASN A 486 5.11 -8.57 20.43
N TRP A 487 4.24 -8.07 19.55
CA TRP A 487 4.19 -8.51 18.16
C TRP A 487 5.56 -8.44 17.46
N GLU A 488 6.33 -7.37 17.67
CA GLU A 488 7.61 -7.17 17.01
C GLU A 488 8.62 -8.27 17.36
N VAL A 489 8.61 -8.74 18.60
CA VAL A 489 9.44 -9.87 19.03
C VAL A 489 8.93 -11.17 18.41
N PHE A 490 7.62 -11.41 18.45
CA PHE A 490 7.01 -12.57 17.81
C PHE A 490 7.32 -12.64 16.32
N GLU A 491 7.12 -11.54 15.60
CA GLU A 491 7.46 -11.40 14.18
C GLU A 491 8.93 -11.74 13.93
N THR A 492 9.83 -11.28 14.81
CA THR A 492 11.27 -11.57 14.70
C THR A 492 11.53 -13.08 14.84
N TYR A 493 10.88 -13.77 15.77
CA TYR A 493 11.00 -15.22 15.90
C TYR A 493 10.46 -15.96 14.67
N VAL A 494 9.31 -15.56 14.16
CA VAL A 494 8.70 -16.18 12.97
C VAL A 494 9.61 -16.01 11.76
N VAL A 495 10.07 -14.79 11.49
CA VAL A 495 10.99 -14.52 10.36
C VAL A 495 12.31 -15.28 10.55
N GLY A 496 12.83 -15.35 11.77
CA GLY A 496 14.04 -16.11 12.08
C GLY A 496 13.91 -17.61 11.87
N GLY A 497 12.77 -18.19 12.26
CA GLY A 497 12.47 -19.60 11.99
C GLY A 497 12.40 -19.91 10.51
N ILE A 498 11.71 -19.04 9.73
CA ILE A 498 11.65 -19.15 8.27
C ILE A 498 13.06 -19.05 7.67
N THR A 499 13.83 -18.03 8.06
CA THR A 499 15.19 -17.81 7.56
C THR A 499 16.08 -19.01 7.85
N LYS A 500 15.99 -19.59 9.04
CA LYS A 500 16.75 -20.77 9.42
C LYS A 500 16.44 -21.96 8.51
N GLN A 501 15.18 -22.29 8.32
CA GLN A 501 14.76 -23.41 7.47
C GLN A 501 15.15 -23.21 6.00
N MET A 502 15.06 -21.98 5.51
CA MET A 502 15.49 -21.65 4.16
C MET A 502 17.01 -21.69 3.98
N LEU A 503 17.80 -21.28 4.99
CA LEU A 503 19.25 -21.42 4.97
C LEU A 503 19.66 -22.90 4.96
N GLU A 504 19.07 -23.72 5.82
CA GLU A 504 19.32 -25.18 5.85
C GLU A 504 19.00 -25.82 4.50
N LEU A 505 17.90 -25.43 3.85
CA LEU A 505 17.54 -25.89 2.51
C LEU A 505 18.58 -25.45 1.47
N ALA A 506 19.00 -24.18 1.49
CA ALA A 506 19.97 -23.62 0.56
C ALA A 506 21.34 -24.32 0.69
N TYR A 507 21.82 -24.56 1.90
CA TYR A 507 23.08 -25.28 2.15
C TYR A 507 23.02 -26.73 1.64
N THR A 508 21.94 -27.45 1.96
CA THR A 508 21.77 -28.84 1.54
C THR A 508 21.76 -29.00 0.03
N HIS A 509 21.20 -28.04 -0.70
CA HIS A 509 21.15 -28.10 -2.18
C HIS A 509 22.40 -27.51 -2.83
N GLY A 510 23.01 -26.50 -2.21
CA GLY A 510 24.29 -25.91 -2.67
C GLY A 510 25.42 -26.94 -2.67
N GLU A 511 25.56 -27.73 -1.61
CA GLU A 511 26.53 -28.80 -1.51
C GLU A 511 26.33 -29.90 -2.59
N LYS A 512 25.09 -30.11 -3.01
CA LYS A 512 24.73 -31.15 -4.01
C LYS A 512 24.70 -30.64 -5.45
N GLY A 513 24.87 -29.30 -5.66
CA GLY A 513 24.74 -28.71 -6.98
C GLY A 513 23.34 -28.88 -7.62
N SER A 514 22.31 -29.11 -6.80
CA SER A 514 20.94 -29.39 -7.25
C SER A 514 20.06 -28.14 -7.23
N THR A 515 19.07 -28.12 -8.11
CA THR A 515 18.06 -27.02 -8.14
C THR A 515 17.06 -27.19 -7.01
N VAL A 516 16.62 -26.07 -6.42
CA VAL A 516 15.58 -26.05 -5.37
C VAL A 516 14.22 -25.82 -6.00
N GLU A 517 13.25 -26.69 -5.72
CA GLU A 517 11.89 -26.55 -6.21
C GLU A 517 11.03 -25.61 -5.33
N SER A 518 10.05 -24.96 -5.94
CA SER A 518 9.11 -24.08 -5.22
C SER A 518 8.37 -24.78 -4.07
N LYS A 519 8.07 -26.07 -4.21
CA LYS A 519 7.43 -26.89 -3.15
C LYS A 519 8.34 -27.04 -1.92
N GLN A 520 9.64 -27.22 -2.14
CA GLN A 520 10.62 -27.35 -1.05
C GLN A 520 10.75 -26.04 -0.28
N VAL A 521 10.78 -24.91 -0.99
CA VAL A 521 10.81 -23.57 -0.36
C VAL A 521 9.51 -23.30 0.40
N ALA A 522 8.35 -23.66 -0.16
CA ALA A 522 7.07 -23.51 0.53
C ALA A 522 7.00 -24.37 1.80
N LYS A 523 7.54 -25.59 1.75
CA LYS A 523 7.66 -26.45 2.94
C LYS A 523 8.60 -25.85 3.98
N ALA A 524 9.78 -25.39 3.59
CA ALA A 524 10.73 -24.73 4.49
C ALA A 524 10.13 -23.48 5.15
N MET A 525 9.31 -22.73 4.40
CA MET A 525 8.58 -21.59 4.94
C MET A 525 7.56 -22.02 6.02
N ALA A 526 6.72 -23.02 5.73
CA ALA A 526 5.73 -23.51 6.67
C ALA A 526 6.38 -24.09 7.95
N ASP A 527 7.42 -24.93 7.78
CA ASP A 527 8.18 -25.49 8.91
C ASP A 527 8.86 -24.36 9.72
N GLY A 528 9.35 -23.33 9.04
CA GLY A 528 9.99 -22.16 9.65
C GLY A 528 9.03 -21.31 10.47
N ILE A 529 7.82 -21.08 9.99
CA ILE A 529 6.75 -20.38 10.73
C ILE A 529 6.48 -21.11 12.05
N GLN A 530 6.31 -22.44 11.99
CA GLN A 530 6.07 -23.26 13.18
C GLN A 530 7.29 -23.29 14.12
N LEU A 531 8.49 -23.34 13.57
CA LEU A 531 9.72 -23.31 14.36
C LEU A 531 9.86 -22.00 15.12
N GLY A 532 9.60 -20.88 14.44
CA GLY A 532 9.62 -19.54 15.04
C GLY A 532 8.61 -19.42 16.18
N ALA A 533 7.37 -19.82 15.93
CA ALA A 533 6.29 -19.76 16.95
C ALA A 533 6.63 -20.61 18.18
N ARG A 534 7.09 -21.85 18.00
CA ARG A 534 7.51 -22.72 19.12
C ARG A 534 8.72 -22.15 19.89
N SER A 535 9.65 -21.50 19.19
CA SER A 535 10.82 -20.90 19.83
C SER A 535 10.43 -19.68 20.67
N PHE A 536 9.52 -18.86 20.16
CA PHE A 536 8.93 -17.75 20.91
C PHE A 536 8.21 -18.24 22.17
N ASP A 537 7.33 -19.24 22.05
CA ASP A 537 6.60 -19.82 23.19
C ASP A 537 7.56 -20.32 24.28
N LYS A 538 8.61 -21.06 23.87
CA LYS A 538 9.65 -21.55 24.81
C LYS A 538 10.36 -20.42 25.54
N ASP A 539 10.71 -19.34 24.84
CA ASP A 539 11.42 -18.23 25.44
C ASP A 539 10.49 -17.33 26.26
N LEU A 540 9.20 -17.26 25.90
CA LEU A 540 8.16 -16.62 26.70
C LEU A 540 7.96 -17.37 28.03
N ALA A 541 7.92 -18.71 28.01
CA ALA A 541 7.85 -19.53 29.21
C ALA A 541 9.06 -19.29 30.13
N ARG A 542 10.28 -19.29 29.57
CA ARG A 542 11.51 -18.98 30.31
C ARG A 542 11.49 -17.57 30.92
N SER A 543 11.00 -16.58 30.17
CA SER A 543 10.87 -15.21 30.64
C SER A 543 9.89 -15.09 31.78
N ARG A 544 8.77 -15.81 31.72
CA ARG A 544 7.79 -15.89 32.82
C ARG A 544 8.42 -16.47 34.08
N ASP A 545 9.13 -17.59 33.97
CA ASP A 545 9.80 -18.24 35.10
C ASP A 545 10.88 -17.32 35.71
N ALA A 546 11.65 -16.63 34.85
CA ALA A 546 12.63 -15.65 35.30
C ALA A 546 11.99 -14.45 36.01
N SER A 547 10.84 -13.96 35.49
CA SER A 547 10.09 -12.87 36.12
C SER A 547 9.52 -13.27 37.50
N GLN A 548 9.02 -14.50 37.63
CA GLN A 548 8.58 -15.03 38.94
C GLN A 548 9.74 -15.05 39.94
N ARG A 549 10.91 -15.59 39.57
CA ARG A 549 12.11 -15.58 40.43
C ARG A 549 12.56 -14.17 40.78
N LEU A 550 12.53 -13.23 39.80
CA LEU A 550 12.84 -11.84 40.06
C LEU A 550 11.88 -11.20 41.06
N THR A 551 10.58 -11.48 40.93
CA THR A 551 9.56 -11.03 41.89
C THR A 551 9.88 -11.49 43.29
N GLU A 552 10.29 -12.76 43.47
CA GLU A 552 10.70 -13.30 44.75
C GLU A 552 11.97 -12.61 45.30
N VAL A 553 12.93 -12.33 44.45
CA VAL A 553 14.16 -11.61 44.81
C VAL A 553 13.84 -10.18 45.25
N VAL A 554 13.01 -9.48 44.46
CA VAL A 554 12.56 -8.12 44.79
C VAL A 554 11.78 -8.10 46.12
N ALA A 555 10.85 -9.05 46.30
CA ALA A 555 10.06 -9.17 47.52
C ALA A 555 10.97 -9.45 48.74
N ARG A 556 12.03 -10.24 48.60
CA ARG A 556 13.04 -10.44 49.64
C ARG A 556 13.85 -9.17 49.90
N GLY A 557 14.29 -8.50 48.83
CA GLY A 557 15.03 -7.24 48.94
C GLY A 557 14.23 -6.12 49.58
N ALA A 558 12.93 -6.02 49.26
CA ALA A 558 12.04 -5.04 49.87
C ALA A 558 11.80 -5.26 51.40
N ARG A 559 12.02 -6.49 51.85
CA ARG A 559 11.95 -6.83 53.30
C ARG A 559 13.29 -6.68 54.01
N ALA A 560 14.38 -6.55 53.26
CA ALA A 560 15.70 -6.37 53.82
C ALA A 560 15.85 -4.96 54.38
N LYS A 561 16.27 -4.84 55.63
CA LYS A 561 16.65 -3.56 56.25
C LYS A 561 18.00 -3.17 55.68
N VAL A 562 18.03 -2.15 54.84
CA VAL A 562 19.32 -1.52 54.39
C VAL A 562 19.73 -0.51 55.47
N ALA A 563 20.85 -0.73 56.07
CA ALA A 563 21.38 0.20 57.06
C ALA A 563 21.87 1.46 56.36
N PRO A 564 21.48 2.66 56.83
CA PRO A 564 21.92 3.92 56.21
C PRO A 564 23.45 4.07 56.15
N GLU A 565 24.15 3.45 57.13
CA GLU A 565 25.63 3.47 57.25
C GLU A 565 26.32 2.78 56.05
N ALA A 566 25.60 1.94 55.28
CA ALA A 566 26.16 1.31 54.08
C ALA A 566 26.42 2.30 52.94
N PHE A 567 25.88 3.50 53.00
CA PHE A 567 26.02 4.56 51.99
C PHE A 567 26.97 5.69 52.47
N LEU A 568 27.52 5.58 53.68
CA LEU A 568 28.46 6.55 54.19
C LEU A 568 29.89 6.09 53.84
N ASP A 569 30.64 6.92 53.13
CA ASP A 569 32.06 6.71 52.92
C ASP A 569 32.75 6.69 54.29
N ARG A 570 33.53 5.63 54.55
CA ARG A 570 34.40 5.51 55.74
C ARG A 570 35.73 6.21 55.49
#